data_719e28d3a1202e468efc264ceb99f860
#
_entry.id   719e28d3a1202e468efc264ceb99f860
#
_cell.length_a   1.000
_cell.length_b   1.000
_cell.length_c   1.000
_cell.angle_alpha   90.00
_cell.angle_beta   90.00
_cell.angle_gamma   90.00
#
_symmetry.space_group_name_H-M   'P 1'
#
loop_
_entity.id
_entity.type
_entity.pdbx_description
1 polymer ?
#
loop_
_entity_poly.entity_id
_entity_poly.type
_entity_poly.pdbx_seq_one_letter_code
_entity_poly.pdbx_strand_id
1 'polypeptide(L)'
;TVAICGALLKAHLAVNATTERLTKEFVGRNAAPPPDLLTSLVELKVDFIWNQTSFAFDIYRHSPDNFTVSSNGSLAQAKLQAMPGGSYVCTFGGVKHNFHFESEPGERTRVTLDGKVVVLEKEKDPSVLAAPYGGKLTRYLVDDGAHVSKGGDFCEVEVMKMLFNLKASEAGTISLLKPAGAILEAGG
;
A
#
# COMPACT_ATOMS: atom_id res chain seq x y z
N THR A 1 -14.10 -14.62 -1.81
CA THR A 1 -14.68 -13.72 -0.76
C THR A 1 -13.58 -12.99 0.00
N VAL A 2 -12.64 -13.70 0.64
CA VAL A 2 -11.56 -13.08 1.46
C VAL A 2 -10.79 -12.01 0.68
N ALA A 3 -10.33 -12.34 -0.53
CA ALA A 3 -9.57 -11.41 -1.36
C ALA A 3 -10.39 -10.15 -1.72
N ILE A 4 -11.69 -10.31 -2.01
CA ILE A 4 -12.59 -9.17 -2.30
C ILE A 4 -12.79 -8.30 -1.06
N CYS A 5 -13.03 -8.88 0.11
CA CYS A 5 -13.14 -8.11 1.35
C CYS A 5 -11.84 -7.36 1.68
N GLY A 6 -10.68 -7.99 1.47
CA GLY A 6 -9.38 -7.36 1.63
C GLY A 6 -9.14 -6.22 0.64
N ALA A 7 -9.51 -6.39 -0.62
CA ALA A 7 -9.40 -5.37 -1.65
C ALA A 7 -10.29 -4.16 -1.32
N LEU A 8 -11.54 -4.39 -0.93
CA LEU A 8 -12.47 -3.33 -0.53
C LEU A 8 -11.98 -2.57 0.70
N LEU A 9 -11.41 -3.28 1.68
CA LEU A 9 -10.82 -2.64 2.85
C LEU A 9 -9.67 -1.72 2.45
N LYS A 10 -8.72 -2.20 1.67
CA LYS A 10 -7.59 -1.38 1.20
C LYS A 10 -8.06 -0.17 0.39
N ALA A 11 -9.04 -0.35 -0.49
CA ALA A 11 -9.65 0.75 -1.23
C ALA A 11 -10.30 1.77 -0.28
N HIS A 12 -11.06 1.33 0.70
CA HIS A 12 -11.70 2.21 1.69
C HIS A 12 -10.67 3.01 2.50
N LEU A 13 -9.60 2.37 2.95
CA LEU A 13 -8.52 3.04 3.68
C LEU A 13 -7.80 4.08 2.80
N ALA A 14 -7.53 3.77 1.53
CA ALA A 14 -6.94 4.70 0.58
C ALA A 14 -7.83 5.91 0.33
N VAL A 15 -9.14 5.70 0.16
CA VAL A 15 -10.11 6.79 0.02
C VAL A 15 -10.14 7.68 1.26
N ASN A 16 -10.15 7.10 2.46
CA ASN A 16 -10.15 7.87 3.71
C ASN A 16 -8.88 8.72 3.83
N ALA A 17 -7.71 8.16 3.57
CA ALA A 17 -6.43 8.88 3.58
C ALA A 17 -6.43 10.03 2.55
N THR A 18 -6.92 9.78 1.33
CA THR A 18 -7.05 10.81 0.29
C THR A 18 -8.04 11.90 0.70
N THR A 19 -9.17 11.55 1.32
CA THR A 19 -10.17 12.49 1.80
C THR A 19 -9.61 13.37 2.92
N GLU A 20 -8.88 12.79 3.86
CA GLU A 20 -8.21 13.56 4.92
C GLU A 20 -7.18 14.54 4.34
N ARG A 21 -6.40 14.08 3.36
CA ARG A 21 -5.44 14.93 2.66
C ARG A 21 -6.14 16.08 1.93
N LEU A 22 -7.21 15.80 1.18
CA LEU A 22 -8.03 16.82 0.53
C LEU A 22 -8.54 17.87 1.52
N THR A 23 -9.04 17.42 2.65
CA THR A 23 -9.58 18.32 3.68
C THR A 23 -8.48 19.22 4.25
N LYS A 24 -7.32 18.67 4.58
CA LYS A 24 -6.20 19.43 5.18
C LYS A 24 -5.54 20.38 4.19
N GLU A 25 -5.29 19.94 2.96
CA GLU A 25 -4.48 20.68 2.00
C GLU A 25 -5.28 21.68 1.18
N PHE A 26 -6.53 21.37 0.82
CA PHE A 26 -7.29 22.14 -0.15
C PHE A 26 -8.51 22.85 0.44
N VAL A 27 -9.33 22.18 1.25
CA VAL A 27 -10.54 22.80 1.81
C VAL A 27 -10.18 23.95 2.74
N GLY A 28 -9.17 23.77 3.60
CA GLY A 28 -8.70 24.82 4.52
C GLY A 28 -8.04 26.02 3.83
N ARG A 29 -7.61 25.88 2.56
CA ARG A 29 -6.93 26.93 1.79
C ARG A 29 -7.76 27.49 0.65
N ASN A 30 -8.99 27.03 0.50
CA ASN A 30 -9.90 27.38 -0.61
C ASN A 30 -9.25 27.19 -2.00
N ALA A 31 -8.42 26.16 -2.15
CA ALA A 31 -7.72 25.80 -3.38
C ALA A 31 -8.41 24.63 -4.07
N ALA A 32 -8.41 24.63 -5.41
CA ALA A 32 -8.95 23.52 -6.18
C ALA A 32 -7.96 22.33 -6.14
N PRO A 33 -8.42 21.12 -5.82
CA PRO A 33 -7.58 19.93 -5.86
C PRO A 33 -7.26 19.52 -7.30
N PRO A 34 -6.10 18.88 -7.56
CA PRO A 34 -5.77 18.37 -8.88
C PRO A 34 -6.75 17.25 -9.29
N PRO A 35 -7.07 17.15 -10.60
CA PRO A 35 -8.04 16.15 -11.09
C PRO A 35 -7.68 14.71 -10.75
N ASP A 36 -6.40 14.35 -10.80
CA ASP A 36 -5.91 12.99 -10.50
C ASP A 36 -6.23 12.57 -9.06
N LEU A 37 -6.19 13.53 -8.12
CA LEU A 37 -6.54 13.27 -6.73
C LEU A 37 -8.04 13.01 -6.57
N LEU A 38 -8.89 13.65 -7.38
CA LEU A 38 -10.33 13.38 -7.39
C LEU A 38 -10.64 12.02 -8.03
N THR A 39 -9.96 11.68 -9.11
CA THR A 39 -10.10 10.37 -9.77
C THR A 39 -9.77 9.23 -8.82
N SER A 40 -8.72 9.38 -8.00
CA SER A 40 -8.31 8.38 -7.00
C SER A 40 -9.32 8.14 -5.87
N LEU A 41 -10.38 8.94 -5.76
CA LEU A 41 -11.52 8.69 -4.85
C LEU A 41 -12.57 7.74 -5.44
N VAL A 42 -12.57 7.56 -6.75
CA VAL A 42 -13.59 6.81 -7.49
C VAL A 42 -12.99 5.56 -8.12
N GLU A 43 -11.79 5.66 -8.68
CA GLU A 43 -11.08 4.58 -9.36
C GLU A 43 -9.83 4.22 -8.58
N LEU A 44 -9.77 3.00 -8.06
CA LEU A 44 -8.66 2.52 -7.25
C LEU A 44 -8.14 1.20 -7.82
N LYS A 45 -6.84 1.10 -7.92
CA LYS A 45 -6.14 -0.16 -8.17
C LYS A 45 -5.60 -0.69 -6.86
N VAL A 46 -5.92 -1.93 -6.56
CA VAL A 46 -5.53 -2.57 -5.29
C VAL A 46 -4.88 -3.90 -5.59
N ASP A 47 -3.63 -4.02 -5.20
CA ASP A 47 -2.83 -5.23 -5.33
C ASP A 47 -2.35 -5.69 -3.96
N PHE A 48 -2.28 -6.98 -3.79
CA PHE A 48 -1.72 -7.60 -2.61
C PHE A 48 -1.42 -9.07 -2.84
N ILE A 49 -0.54 -9.60 -2.02
CA ILE A 49 -0.24 -11.02 -1.96
C ILE A 49 -1.00 -11.64 -0.78
N TRP A 50 -1.68 -12.72 -1.06
CA TRP A 50 -2.29 -13.58 -0.06
C TRP A 50 -2.01 -15.04 -0.40
N ASN A 51 -1.47 -15.77 0.56
CA ASN A 51 -1.11 -17.19 0.42
C ASN A 51 -0.24 -17.44 -0.82
N GLN A 52 0.82 -16.63 -1.01
CA GLN A 52 1.77 -16.66 -2.12
C GLN A 52 1.15 -16.41 -3.51
N THR A 53 -0.11 -15.96 -3.55
CA THR A 53 -0.80 -15.60 -4.79
C THR A 53 -0.99 -14.10 -4.84
N SER A 54 -0.58 -13.47 -5.95
CA SER A 54 -0.85 -12.07 -6.23
C SER A 54 -2.29 -11.89 -6.70
N PHE A 55 -2.95 -10.90 -6.14
CA PHE A 55 -4.31 -10.49 -6.50
C PHE A 55 -4.28 -9.02 -6.92
N ALA A 56 -4.79 -8.73 -8.09
CA ALA A 56 -5.00 -7.38 -8.61
C ALA A 56 -6.48 -7.12 -8.84
N PHE A 57 -6.96 -5.99 -8.36
CA PHE A 57 -8.36 -5.57 -8.47
C PHE A 57 -8.43 -4.12 -8.96
N ASP A 58 -9.29 -3.86 -9.93
CA ASP A 58 -9.76 -2.52 -10.24
C ASP A 58 -11.07 -2.29 -9.48
N ILE A 59 -11.11 -1.27 -8.65
CA ILE A 59 -12.25 -0.97 -7.78
C ILE A 59 -12.83 0.37 -8.17
N TYR A 60 -14.13 0.38 -8.46
CA TYR A 60 -14.90 1.56 -8.79
C TYR A 60 -15.87 1.87 -7.66
N ARG A 61 -15.73 3.04 -7.06
CA ARG A 61 -16.59 3.50 -5.97
C ARG A 61 -17.74 4.32 -6.51
N HIS A 62 -18.96 3.87 -6.28
CA HIS A 62 -20.19 4.57 -6.73
C HIS A 62 -20.81 5.43 -5.61
N SER A 63 -20.62 5.04 -4.38
CA SER A 63 -21.07 5.77 -3.18
C SER A 63 -20.13 5.47 -2.00
N PRO A 64 -20.31 6.10 -0.84
CA PRO A 64 -19.49 5.81 0.34
C PRO A 64 -19.36 4.32 0.66
N ASP A 65 -20.43 3.56 0.44
CA ASP A 65 -20.52 2.14 0.81
C ASP A 65 -20.55 1.17 -0.37
N ASN A 66 -20.82 1.63 -1.60
CA ASN A 66 -21.05 0.74 -2.75
C ASN A 66 -19.89 0.78 -3.74
N PHE A 67 -19.44 -0.39 -4.12
CA PHE A 67 -18.27 -0.61 -4.98
C PHE A 67 -18.58 -1.63 -6.07
N THR A 68 -17.98 -1.45 -7.23
CA THR A 68 -17.80 -2.51 -8.22
C THR A 68 -16.35 -2.95 -8.18
N VAL A 69 -16.13 -4.24 -8.05
CA VAL A 69 -14.81 -4.87 -8.06
C VAL A 69 -14.64 -5.60 -9.38
N SER A 70 -13.58 -5.29 -10.09
CA SER A 70 -13.17 -5.97 -11.33
C SER A 70 -11.91 -6.78 -11.07
N SER A 71 -11.90 -8.03 -11.51
CA SER A 71 -10.71 -8.87 -11.51
C SER A 71 -10.79 -9.86 -12.66
N ASN A 72 -9.74 -9.95 -13.46
CA ASN A 72 -9.65 -10.86 -14.60
C ASN A 72 -10.88 -10.81 -15.54
N GLY A 73 -11.40 -9.61 -15.80
CA GLY A 73 -12.57 -9.39 -16.66
C GLY A 73 -13.93 -9.72 -16.03
N SER A 74 -13.94 -10.18 -14.79
CA SER A 74 -15.18 -10.43 -14.03
C SER A 74 -15.54 -9.22 -13.18
N LEU A 75 -16.80 -8.80 -13.23
CA LEU A 75 -17.33 -7.69 -12.44
C LEU A 75 -18.22 -8.22 -11.32
N ALA A 76 -18.06 -7.67 -10.14
CA ALA A 76 -18.87 -7.99 -8.99
C ALA A 76 -19.24 -6.74 -8.19
N GLN A 77 -20.51 -6.65 -7.77
CA GLN A 77 -20.96 -5.59 -6.89
C GLN A 77 -20.78 -6.01 -5.43
N ALA A 78 -20.28 -5.09 -4.64
CA ALA A 78 -20.08 -5.30 -3.22
C ALA A 78 -20.39 -4.03 -2.42
N LYS A 79 -20.81 -4.22 -1.18
CA LYS A 79 -21.07 -3.14 -0.24
C LYS A 79 -20.16 -3.29 0.97
N LEU A 80 -19.50 -2.20 1.37
CA LEU A 80 -18.66 -2.15 2.56
C LEU A 80 -19.19 -1.09 3.53
N GLN A 81 -19.49 -1.49 4.75
CA GLN A 81 -19.98 -0.60 5.79
C GLN A 81 -19.04 -0.63 7.00
N ALA A 82 -18.61 0.54 7.44
CA ALA A 82 -17.91 0.70 8.71
C ALA A 82 -18.94 0.64 9.84
N MET A 83 -18.63 -0.13 10.88
CA MET A 83 -19.46 -0.30 12.06
C MET A 83 -18.81 0.40 13.27
N PRO A 84 -19.60 0.80 14.28
CA PRO A 84 -19.05 1.27 15.54
C PRO A 84 -18.09 0.23 16.14
N GLY A 85 -16.95 0.69 16.69
CA GLY A 85 -15.95 -0.21 17.27
C GLY A 85 -14.87 -0.70 16.30
N GLY A 86 -14.78 -0.12 15.07
CA GLY A 86 -13.68 -0.41 14.14
C GLY A 86 -13.82 -1.72 13.36
N SER A 87 -15.00 -2.34 13.41
CA SER A 87 -15.32 -3.49 12.56
C SER A 87 -15.97 -3.05 11.24
N TYR A 88 -16.00 -3.95 10.29
CA TYR A 88 -16.57 -3.73 8.96
C TYR A 88 -17.49 -4.87 8.56
N VAL A 89 -18.52 -4.54 7.79
CA VAL A 89 -19.41 -5.52 7.17
C VAL A 89 -19.29 -5.40 5.66
N CYS A 90 -18.81 -6.46 5.02
CA CYS A 90 -18.81 -6.59 3.57
C CYS A 90 -20.00 -7.43 3.13
N THR A 91 -20.81 -6.92 2.23
CA THR A 91 -21.89 -7.70 1.58
C THR A 91 -21.46 -7.99 0.15
N PHE A 92 -21.29 -9.25 -0.17
CA PHE A 92 -20.89 -9.74 -1.48
C PHE A 92 -21.69 -10.99 -1.85
N GLY A 93 -22.25 -11.03 -3.08
CA GLY A 93 -23.08 -12.16 -3.52
C GLY A 93 -24.31 -12.41 -2.64
N GLY A 94 -24.85 -11.40 -1.98
CA GLY A 94 -25.97 -11.52 -1.04
C GLY A 94 -25.60 -12.00 0.36
N VAL A 95 -24.35 -12.35 0.61
CA VAL A 95 -23.86 -12.81 1.91
C VAL A 95 -23.15 -11.66 2.64
N LYS A 96 -23.37 -11.56 3.94
CA LYS A 96 -22.70 -10.60 4.81
C LYS A 96 -21.53 -11.26 5.52
N HIS A 97 -20.39 -10.59 5.46
CA HIS A 97 -19.15 -11.02 6.11
C HIS A 97 -18.71 -9.94 7.10
N ASN A 98 -18.50 -10.32 8.36
CA ASN A 98 -17.99 -9.41 9.37
C ASN A 98 -16.48 -9.55 9.46
N PHE A 99 -15.77 -8.43 9.48
CA PHE A 99 -14.33 -8.45 9.66
C PHE A 99 -13.82 -7.22 10.40
N HIS A 100 -12.67 -7.36 10.99
CA HIS A 100 -11.86 -6.27 11.50
C HIS A 100 -10.43 -6.43 10.99
N PHE A 101 -9.66 -5.35 11.06
CA PHE A 101 -8.28 -5.36 10.59
C PHE A 101 -7.36 -4.67 11.58
N GLU A 102 -6.10 -5.05 11.53
CA GLU A 102 -5.01 -4.43 12.25
C GLU A 102 -3.85 -4.21 11.26
N SER A 103 -3.29 -3.01 11.26
CA SER A 103 -2.09 -2.72 10.48
C SER A 103 -0.87 -3.25 11.23
N GLU A 104 -0.06 -4.06 10.55
CA GLU A 104 1.19 -4.60 11.09
C GLU A 104 2.40 -3.90 10.45
N PRO A 105 3.56 -3.89 11.11
CA PRO A 105 4.80 -3.42 10.52
C PRO A 105 5.14 -4.14 9.21
N GLY A 106 5.76 -3.43 8.25
CA GLY A 106 6.15 -3.99 6.95
C GLY A 106 5.03 -4.07 5.94
N GLU A 107 4.09 -3.11 5.98
CA GLU A 107 2.98 -2.99 5.02
C GLU A 107 2.06 -4.22 4.95
N ARG A 108 1.95 -4.92 6.08
CA ARG A 108 1.05 -6.04 6.27
C ARG A 108 -0.26 -5.58 6.87
N THR A 109 -1.35 -6.17 6.44
CA THR A 109 -2.67 -5.95 7.02
C THR A 109 -3.23 -7.28 7.48
N ARG A 110 -3.38 -7.44 8.79
CA ARG A 110 -4.05 -8.60 9.37
C ARG A 110 -5.55 -8.36 9.32
N VAL A 111 -6.28 -9.23 8.66
CA VAL A 111 -7.74 -9.18 8.55
C VAL A 111 -8.31 -10.41 9.23
N THR A 112 -9.19 -10.22 10.18
CA THR A 112 -9.97 -11.32 10.78
C THR A 112 -11.36 -11.31 10.17
N LEU A 113 -11.64 -12.28 9.32
CA LEU A 113 -12.91 -12.43 8.58
C LEU A 113 -13.65 -13.66 9.10
N ASP A 114 -14.86 -13.47 9.63
CA ASP A 114 -15.72 -14.55 10.16
C ASP A 114 -14.96 -15.52 11.08
N GLY A 115 -14.06 -14.97 11.93
CA GLY A 115 -13.23 -15.73 12.87
C GLY A 115 -11.96 -16.36 12.27
N LYS A 116 -11.70 -16.18 10.97
CA LYS A 116 -10.46 -16.64 10.31
C LYS A 116 -9.49 -15.46 10.15
N VAL A 117 -8.24 -15.67 10.55
CA VAL A 117 -7.19 -14.68 10.41
C VAL A 117 -6.51 -14.83 9.06
N VAL A 118 -6.37 -13.73 8.35
CA VAL A 118 -5.71 -13.63 7.04
C VAL A 118 -4.74 -12.46 7.08
N VAL A 119 -3.53 -12.66 6.59
CA VAL A 119 -2.55 -11.58 6.42
C VAL A 119 -2.47 -11.24 4.94
N LEU A 120 -2.71 -9.98 4.64
CA LEU A 120 -2.55 -9.39 3.30
C LEU A 120 -1.21 -8.66 3.28
N GLU A 121 -0.33 -9.03 2.37
CA GLU A 121 0.95 -8.37 2.18
C GLU A 121 0.85 -7.45 0.95
N LYS A 122 1.49 -6.29 1.01
CA LYS A 122 1.61 -5.44 -0.17
C LYS A 122 2.55 -6.14 -1.17
N GLU A 123 2.16 -6.14 -2.43
CA GLU A 123 3.07 -6.59 -3.48
C GLU A 123 4.28 -5.66 -3.51
N LYS A 124 5.46 -6.24 -3.29
CA LYS A 124 6.71 -5.48 -3.35
C LYS A 124 7.07 -5.31 -4.82
N ASP A 125 7.23 -4.07 -5.23
CA ASP A 125 7.81 -3.78 -6.54
C ASP A 125 9.28 -4.22 -6.53
N PRO A 126 9.68 -5.21 -7.32
CA PRO A 126 11.06 -5.68 -7.34
C PRO A 126 12.03 -4.60 -7.85
N SER A 127 11.53 -3.58 -8.55
CA SER A 127 12.33 -2.44 -8.99
C SER A 127 12.65 -1.45 -7.88
N VAL A 128 11.91 -1.49 -6.75
CA VAL A 128 12.17 -0.63 -5.58
C VAL A 128 13.10 -1.33 -4.61
N LEU A 129 14.30 -0.78 -4.46
CA LEU A 129 15.28 -1.26 -3.48
C LEU A 129 14.94 -0.72 -2.10
N ALA A 130 14.19 -1.52 -1.33
CA ALA A 130 13.77 -1.16 0.02
C ALA A 130 14.82 -1.52 1.07
N ALA A 131 14.95 -0.71 2.12
CA ALA A 131 15.83 -1.02 3.23
C ALA A 131 15.29 -2.22 4.05
N PRO A 132 16.08 -3.28 4.28
CA PRO A 132 15.65 -4.44 5.05
C PRO A 132 15.45 -4.12 6.53
N TYR A 133 16.07 -3.04 7.02
CA TYR A 133 16.04 -2.60 8.42
C TYR A 133 15.74 -1.12 8.51
N GLY A 134 15.07 -0.71 9.59
CA GLY A 134 14.92 0.70 9.91
C GLY A 134 16.27 1.32 10.33
N GLY A 135 16.56 2.52 9.81
CA GLY A 135 17.83 3.19 10.09
C GLY A 135 17.92 4.57 9.45
N LYS A 136 19.08 5.19 9.50
CA LYS A 136 19.35 6.47 8.86
C LYS A 136 20.18 6.25 7.60
N LEU A 137 19.69 6.70 6.47
CA LEU A 137 20.47 6.73 5.22
C LEU A 137 21.64 7.68 5.38
N THR A 138 22.85 7.19 5.48
CA THR A 138 24.05 8.03 5.71
C THR A 138 24.49 8.68 4.42
N ARG A 139 24.68 7.89 3.37
CA ARG A 139 25.09 8.36 2.03
C ARG A 139 24.79 7.33 0.96
N TYR A 140 24.75 7.81 -0.26
CA TYR A 140 24.81 6.95 -1.44
C TYR A 140 26.25 6.68 -1.84
N LEU A 141 26.51 5.48 -2.35
CA LEU A 141 27.81 5.05 -2.87
C LEU A 141 27.88 5.16 -4.40
N VAL A 142 26.74 5.46 -5.01
CA VAL A 142 26.56 5.62 -6.45
C VAL A 142 25.79 6.91 -6.73
N ASP A 143 26.00 7.49 -7.92
CA ASP A 143 25.28 8.66 -8.38
C ASP A 143 23.88 8.31 -8.89
N ASP A 144 22.98 9.30 -8.91
CA ASP A 144 21.67 9.15 -9.52
C ASP A 144 21.81 8.86 -11.03
N GLY A 145 21.09 7.84 -11.51
CA GLY A 145 21.22 7.35 -12.88
C GLY A 145 22.40 6.41 -13.12
N ALA A 146 23.17 6.06 -12.10
CA ALA A 146 24.28 5.10 -12.25
C ALA A 146 23.80 3.67 -12.47
N HIS A 147 24.57 2.91 -13.23
CA HIS A 147 24.33 1.47 -13.40
C HIS A 147 24.95 0.70 -12.23
N VAL A 148 24.15 -0.15 -11.56
CA VAL A 148 24.60 -1.05 -10.50
C VAL A 148 24.45 -2.50 -10.94
N SER A 149 25.42 -3.34 -10.58
CA SER A 149 25.35 -4.78 -10.78
C SER A 149 24.59 -5.45 -9.64
N LYS A 150 24.03 -6.63 -9.90
CA LYS A 150 23.42 -7.45 -8.85
C LYS A 150 24.43 -7.74 -7.73
N GLY A 151 24.07 -7.45 -6.47
CA GLY A 151 24.92 -7.58 -5.31
C GLY A 151 25.89 -6.41 -5.10
N GLY A 152 25.90 -5.40 -5.99
CA GLY A 152 26.71 -4.18 -5.82
C GLY A 152 26.17 -3.30 -4.69
N ASP A 153 27.08 -2.69 -3.92
CA ASP A 153 26.75 -1.77 -2.84
C ASP A 153 26.28 -0.43 -3.44
N PHE A 154 25.11 0.10 -3.02
CA PHE A 154 24.59 1.35 -3.55
C PHE A 154 24.37 2.44 -2.52
N CYS A 155 24.21 2.10 -1.23
CA CYS A 155 24.14 3.09 -0.16
C CYS A 155 24.60 2.52 1.18
N GLU A 156 24.93 3.42 2.12
CA GLU A 156 25.19 3.12 3.52
C GLU A 156 24.03 3.56 4.40
N VAL A 157 23.60 2.66 5.30
CA VAL A 157 22.57 2.92 6.29
C VAL A 157 23.12 2.69 7.69
N GLU A 158 22.91 3.64 8.57
CA GLU A 158 23.25 3.53 10.00
C GLU A 158 22.08 2.92 10.75
N VAL A 159 22.33 1.76 11.37
CA VAL A 159 21.40 1.05 12.27
C VAL A 159 22.06 0.84 13.60
N MET A 160 21.51 1.39 14.68
CA MET A 160 22.07 1.27 16.04
C MET A 160 23.56 1.68 16.14
N LYS A 161 23.95 2.77 15.46
CA LYS A 161 25.35 3.28 15.36
C LYS A 161 26.32 2.36 14.59
N MET A 162 25.83 1.39 13.88
CA MET A 162 26.60 0.55 12.97
C MET A 162 26.25 0.88 11.53
N LEU A 163 27.26 0.92 10.65
CA LEU A 163 27.09 1.20 9.23
C LEU A 163 26.95 -0.13 8.45
N PHE A 164 25.91 -0.21 7.64
CA PHE A 164 25.65 -1.35 6.77
C PHE A 164 25.52 -0.87 5.32
N ASN A 165 26.19 -1.56 4.42
CA ASN A 165 25.99 -1.33 2.99
C ASN A 165 24.78 -2.12 2.51
N LEU A 166 23.85 -1.43 1.82
CA LEU A 166 22.76 -2.10 1.13
C LEU A 166 23.19 -2.49 -0.28
N LYS A 167 22.81 -3.69 -0.68
CA LYS A 167 23.17 -4.30 -1.97
C LYS A 167 21.98 -4.32 -2.90
N ALA A 168 22.22 -4.05 -4.17
CA ALA A 168 21.21 -4.17 -5.21
C ALA A 168 20.78 -5.63 -5.39
N SER A 169 19.48 -5.88 -5.35
CA SER A 169 18.89 -7.21 -5.58
C SER A 169 19.03 -7.66 -7.03
N GLU A 170 19.05 -6.71 -7.97
CA GLU A 170 19.16 -6.92 -9.40
C GLU A 170 20.09 -5.90 -10.04
N ALA A 171 20.55 -6.18 -11.25
CA ALA A 171 21.34 -5.22 -12.04
C ALA A 171 20.40 -4.25 -12.75
N GLY A 172 20.76 -2.97 -12.78
CA GLY A 172 19.95 -1.94 -13.45
C GLY A 172 20.47 -0.54 -13.21
N THR A 173 19.75 0.42 -13.72
CA THR A 173 20.00 1.85 -13.46
C THR A 173 19.23 2.26 -12.21
N ILE A 174 19.94 2.88 -11.25
CA ILE A 174 19.33 3.28 -9.97
C ILE A 174 18.85 4.73 -10.04
N SER A 175 17.68 4.99 -9.49
CA SER A 175 17.16 6.33 -9.24
C SER A 175 17.03 6.57 -7.75
N LEU A 176 17.56 7.68 -7.27
CA LEU A 176 17.62 8.01 -5.85
C LEU A 176 16.31 8.69 -5.40
N LEU A 177 15.47 8.00 -4.65
CA LEU A 177 14.16 8.51 -4.25
C LEU A 177 14.18 9.34 -2.95
N LYS A 178 15.14 9.07 -2.05
CA LYS A 178 15.23 9.75 -0.74
C LYS A 178 16.54 10.50 -0.61
N PRO A 179 16.58 11.66 0.04
CA PRO A 179 17.83 12.38 0.27
C PRO A 179 18.70 11.67 1.31
N ALA A 180 20.02 11.85 1.22
CA ALA A 180 20.95 11.43 2.27
C ALA A 180 20.57 12.11 3.60
N GLY A 181 20.66 11.37 4.71
CA GLY A 181 20.21 11.79 6.03
C GLY A 181 18.75 11.42 6.36
N ALA A 182 17.97 10.89 5.40
CA ALA A 182 16.59 10.46 5.63
C ALA A 182 16.52 9.26 6.59
N ILE A 183 15.47 9.22 7.40
CA ILE A 183 15.14 8.04 8.21
C ILE A 183 14.39 7.05 7.33
N LEU A 184 14.88 5.82 7.30
CA LEU A 184 14.27 4.70 6.61
C LEU A 184 13.52 3.84 7.61
N GLU A 185 12.34 3.38 7.24
CA GLU A 185 11.63 2.31 7.93
C GLU A 185 11.96 0.96 7.27
N ALA A 186 11.77 -0.12 7.98
CA ALA A 186 11.93 -1.45 7.39
C ALA A 186 10.93 -1.66 6.25
N GLY A 187 11.41 -1.89 5.03
CA GLY A 187 10.59 -2.00 3.82
C GLY A 187 10.35 -0.67 3.09
N GLY A 188 10.96 0.44 3.55
CA GLY A 188 10.79 1.79 2.99
C GLY A 188 12.03 2.34 2.29
#